data_6ced28620aa240b1a6d18260112855e5
#
_entry.id   6ced28620aa240b1a6d18260112855e5
#
_cell.length_a   1.000
_cell.length_b   1.000
_cell.length_c   1.000
_cell.angle_alpha   90.00
_cell.angle_beta   90.00
_cell.angle_gamma   90.00
#
_symmetry.space_group_name_H-M   'P 1'
#
loop_
_entity.id
_entity.type
_entity.pdbx_description
1 polymer ?
#
loop_
_entity_poly.entity_id
_entity_poly.type
_entity_poly.pdbx_seq_one_letter_code
_entity_poly.pdbx_strand_id
1 'polypeptide(L)'
;MRIFITGGSGLVGRHLIPLLRERGHEVLCLSRDPGRARAVLPTDVEVLGGDPGLPGDWQDRLASCDGVVNLAGASVAEGRWTGGRKQVLRRSRLAATGNVAQAMAESGRPAVLVNASAVGYYGGRGDEALDEKAEPGQDFLARLALEWEHTALKAEREDVRVVLLRIGVVLARDGGALPEMIRPFRVGLGGPLGSGRQYLPRIHVTDLVR
;
A
#
# COMPACT_ATOMS: atom_id res chain seq x y z
N MET A 1 -21.22 0.05 -2.00
CA MET A 1 -20.43 -0.24 -0.79
C MET A 1 -19.76 1.05 -0.34
N ARG A 2 -19.56 1.20 0.96
CA ARG A 2 -18.74 2.26 1.54
C ARG A 2 -17.36 1.70 1.90
N ILE A 3 -16.30 2.30 1.35
CA ILE A 3 -14.93 1.78 1.43
C ILE A 3 -14.05 2.77 2.19
N PHE A 4 -13.41 2.32 3.26
CA PHE A 4 -12.42 3.09 4.00
C PHE A 4 -11.04 2.89 3.37
N ILE A 5 -10.31 3.99 3.10
CA ILE A 5 -9.01 3.91 2.43
C ILE A 5 -7.97 4.69 3.22
N THR A 6 -6.87 4.03 3.58
CA THR A 6 -5.65 4.71 4.05
C THR A 6 -4.66 4.85 2.90
N GLY A 7 -3.85 5.91 2.91
CA GLY A 7 -2.89 6.15 1.82
C GLY A 7 -3.53 6.54 0.49
N GLY A 8 -4.81 6.96 0.48
CA GLY A 8 -5.56 7.30 -0.72
C GLY A 8 -5.00 8.45 -1.54
N SER A 9 -4.28 9.40 -0.94
CA SER A 9 -3.57 10.48 -1.66
C SER A 9 -2.23 10.06 -2.27
N GLY A 10 -1.80 8.80 -2.06
CA GLY A 10 -0.61 8.20 -2.69
C GLY A 10 -0.84 7.80 -4.14
N LEU A 11 0.21 7.27 -4.80
CA LEU A 11 0.14 6.89 -6.22
C LEU A 11 -1.00 5.93 -6.52
N VAL A 12 -1.06 4.79 -5.84
CA VAL A 12 -2.09 3.78 -6.09
C VAL A 12 -3.49 4.32 -5.74
N GLY A 13 -3.62 4.98 -4.58
CA GLY A 13 -4.90 5.53 -4.11
C GLY A 13 -5.53 6.55 -5.06
N ARG A 14 -4.72 7.44 -5.65
CA ARG A 14 -5.20 8.45 -6.62
C ARG A 14 -5.76 7.84 -7.91
N HIS A 15 -5.32 6.64 -8.27
CA HIS A 15 -5.85 5.90 -9.41
C HIS A 15 -7.02 4.98 -9.02
N LEU A 16 -6.98 4.41 -7.81
CA LEU A 16 -8.03 3.51 -7.31
C LEU A 16 -9.33 4.26 -6.98
N ILE A 17 -9.22 5.39 -6.28
CA ILE A 17 -10.40 6.11 -5.76
C ILE A 17 -11.35 6.57 -6.88
N PRO A 18 -10.88 7.21 -7.97
CA PRO A 18 -11.78 7.55 -9.09
C PRO A 18 -12.51 6.33 -9.66
N LEU A 19 -11.79 5.22 -9.85
CA LEU A 19 -12.39 3.99 -10.37
C LEU A 19 -13.47 3.41 -9.43
N LEU A 20 -13.27 3.46 -8.12
CA LEU A 20 -14.28 3.05 -7.14
C LEU A 20 -15.51 3.96 -7.20
N ARG A 21 -15.31 5.28 -7.35
CA ARG A 21 -16.40 6.25 -7.51
C ARG A 21 -17.20 5.99 -8.80
N GLU A 22 -16.52 5.78 -9.92
CA GLU A 22 -17.14 5.41 -11.20
C GLU A 22 -18.00 4.15 -11.10
N ARG A 23 -17.60 3.20 -10.24
CA ARG A 23 -18.36 1.97 -9.96
C ARG A 23 -19.47 2.14 -8.92
N GLY A 24 -19.75 3.37 -8.48
CA GLY A 24 -20.83 3.68 -7.54
C GLY A 24 -20.51 3.36 -6.07
N HIS A 25 -19.24 3.21 -5.70
CA HIS A 25 -18.85 3.03 -4.30
C HIS A 25 -18.66 4.39 -3.61
N GLU A 26 -19.06 4.49 -2.35
CA GLU A 26 -18.69 5.60 -1.48
C GLU A 26 -17.28 5.39 -0.94
N VAL A 27 -16.49 6.46 -0.86
CA VAL A 27 -15.12 6.39 -0.37
C VAL A 27 -14.91 7.36 0.79
N LEU A 28 -14.40 6.81 1.90
CA LEU A 28 -13.91 7.55 3.05
C LEU A 28 -12.37 7.42 3.08
N CYS A 29 -11.66 8.50 2.80
CA CYS A 29 -10.20 8.52 2.72
C CYS A 29 -9.58 9.14 3.96
N LEU A 30 -8.81 8.36 4.72
CA LEU A 30 -8.02 8.87 5.85
C LEU A 30 -6.70 9.48 5.35
N SER A 31 -6.43 10.72 5.75
CA SER A 31 -5.21 11.44 5.38
C SER A 31 -4.64 12.25 6.53
N ARG A 32 -3.31 12.23 6.68
CA ARG A 32 -2.57 13.11 7.60
C ARG A 32 -2.61 14.58 7.18
N ASP A 33 -2.82 14.82 5.90
CA ASP A 33 -2.97 16.14 5.31
C ASP A 33 -4.26 16.17 4.45
N PRO A 34 -5.40 16.51 5.06
CA PRO A 34 -6.68 16.58 4.36
C PRO A 34 -6.71 17.62 3.24
N GLY A 35 -5.99 18.72 3.39
CA GLY A 35 -5.90 19.77 2.36
C GLY A 35 -5.27 19.24 1.08
N ARG A 36 -4.11 18.60 1.21
CA ARG A 36 -3.43 17.95 0.09
C ARG A 36 -4.26 16.80 -0.51
N ALA A 37 -4.94 16.03 0.33
CA ALA A 37 -5.77 14.93 -0.17
C ALA A 37 -6.94 15.46 -1.04
N ARG A 38 -7.65 16.50 -0.57
CA ARG A 38 -8.74 17.14 -1.35
C ARG A 38 -8.27 17.77 -2.65
N ALA A 39 -7.01 18.21 -2.72
CA ALA A 39 -6.46 18.79 -3.95
C ALA A 39 -6.18 17.76 -5.06
N VAL A 40 -6.10 16.48 -4.74
CA VAL A 40 -5.72 15.40 -5.68
C VAL A 40 -6.77 14.29 -5.83
N LEU A 41 -7.82 14.30 -5.02
CA LEU A 41 -8.92 13.34 -5.05
C LEU A 41 -10.18 13.96 -5.63
N PRO A 42 -11.13 13.17 -6.15
CA PRO A 42 -12.43 13.67 -6.57
C PRO A 42 -13.16 14.43 -5.44
N THR A 43 -13.92 15.46 -5.79
CA THR A 43 -14.55 16.37 -4.81
C THR A 43 -15.65 15.71 -3.98
N ASP A 44 -16.20 14.60 -4.46
CA ASP A 44 -17.24 13.80 -3.82
C ASP A 44 -16.69 12.69 -2.89
N VAL A 45 -15.37 12.68 -2.67
CA VAL A 45 -14.71 11.79 -1.71
C VAL A 45 -14.71 12.43 -0.33
N GLU A 46 -15.23 11.72 0.66
CA GLU A 46 -15.12 12.16 2.05
C GLU A 46 -13.66 11.99 2.54
N VAL A 47 -13.02 13.10 2.93
CA VAL A 47 -11.65 13.11 3.44
C VAL A 47 -11.65 13.38 4.94
N LEU A 48 -11.20 12.39 5.69
CA LEU A 48 -11.04 12.42 7.14
C LEU A 48 -9.59 12.75 7.52
N GLY A 49 -9.40 13.68 8.45
CA GLY A 49 -8.08 14.01 9.01
C GLY A 49 -7.66 13.00 10.07
N GLY A 50 -6.42 12.49 9.99
CA GLY A 50 -5.87 11.58 10.99
C GLY A 50 -4.63 10.85 10.48
N ASP A 51 -3.83 10.34 11.42
CA ASP A 51 -2.66 9.51 11.11
C ASP A 51 -3.02 8.03 11.37
N PRO A 52 -3.04 7.18 10.33
CA PRO A 52 -3.30 5.75 10.52
C PRO A 52 -2.25 5.06 11.42
N GLY A 53 -1.05 5.66 11.57
CA GLY A 53 -0.01 5.18 12.49
C GLY A 53 -0.28 5.46 13.97
N LEU A 54 -1.35 6.18 14.30
CA LEU A 54 -1.76 6.53 15.65
C LEU A 54 -3.25 6.19 15.85
N PRO A 55 -3.67 5.72 17.03
CA PRO A 55 -5.09 5.61 17.37
C PRO A 55 -5.77 6.99 17.33
N GLY A 56 -7.08 7.00 17.08
CA GLY A 56 -7.86 8.24 17.06
C GLY A 56 -9.30 8.01 16.60
N ASP A 57 -10.11 9.07 16.60
CA ASP A 57 -11.56 9.05 16.29
C ASP A 57 -11.88 8.51 14.88
N TRP A 58 -10.87 8.44 13.99
CA TRP A 58 -11.03 7.85 12.68
C TRP A 58 -11.38 6.34 12.72
N GLN A 59 -11.01 5.66 13.81
CA GLN A 59 -11.28 4.24 14.02
C GLN A 59 -12.78 3.97 14.15
N ASP A 60 -13.52 4.85 14.80
CA ASP A 60 -14.99 4.76 14.93
C ASP A 60 -15.70 4.89 13.59
N ARG A 61 -15.13 5.68 12.66
CA ARG A 61 -15.67 5.87 11.32
C ARG A 61 -15.57 4.61 10.46
N LEU A 62 -14.62 3.75 10.77
CA LEU A 62 -14.41 2.49 10.06
C LEU A 62 -15.59 1.52 10.24
N ALA A 63 -16.25 1.55 11.40
CA ALA A 63 -17.46 0.75 11.66
C ALA A 63 -18.62 1.03 10.69
N SER A 64 -18.65 2.21 10.05
CA SER A 64 -19.66 2.57 9.04
C SER A 64 -19.33 2.09 7.62
N CYS A 65 -18.22 1.39 7.42
CA CYS A 65 -17.75 0.96 6.10
C CYS A 65 -17.97 -0.55 5.89
N ASP A 66 -18.07 -0.97 4.64
CA ASP A 66 -18.24 -2.37 4.25
C ASP A 66 -16.88 -3.07 4.02
N GLY A 67 -15.86 -2.30 3.65
CA GLY A 67 -14.50 -2.80 3.40
C GLY A 67 -13.43 -1.76 3.64
N VAL A 68 -12.20 -2.23 3.85
CA VAL A 68 -11.01 -1.40 4.04
C VAL A 68 -9.97 -1.71 2.97
N VAL A 69 -9.36 -0.66 2.40
CA VAL A 69 -8.16 -0.77 1.56
C VAL A 69 -7.02 -0.02 2.27
N ASN A 70 -6.05 -0.76 2.76
CA ASN A 70 -4.89 -0.21 3.46
C ASN A 70 -3.69 -0.10 2.53
N LEU A 71 -3.40 1.12 2.06
CA LEU A 71 -2.25 1.47 1.22
C LEU A 71 -1.22 2.35 1.96
N ALA A 72 -1.40 2.56 3.27
CA ALA A 72 -0.55 3.44 4.04
C ALA A 72 0.85 2.86 4.22
N GLY A 73 1.86 3.68 3.94
CA GLY A 73 3.26 3.33 4.14
C GLY A 73 4.19 4.41 3.61
N ALA A 74 5.32 4.61 4.27
CA ALA A 74 6.36 5.49 3.76
C ALA A 74 6.97 4.94 2.46
N SER A 75 7.29 5.81 1.51
CA SER A 75 7.89 5.43 0.22
C SER A 75 9.24 4.74 0.42
N VAL A 76 9.44 3.60 -0.23
CA VAL A 76 10.73 2.88 -0.22
C VAL A 76 11.78 3.56 -1.11
N ALA A 77 11.34 4.40 -2.04
CA ALA A 77 12.22 5.11 -2.99
C ALA A 77 12.80 6.42 -2.43
N GLU A 78 12.30 6.92 -1.29
CA GLU A 78 12.75 8.15 -0.69
C GLU A 78 13.99 7.95 0.19
N GLY A 79 15.06 8.68 -0.12
CA GLY A 79 16.28 8.77 0.69
C GLY A 79 17.13 7.49 0.70
N ARG A 80 18.26 7.58 1.42
CA ARG A 80 19.18 6.46 1.59
C ARG A 80 18.65 5.48 2.65
N TRP A 81 18.89 4.21 2.47
CA TRP A 81 18.45 3.13 3.36
C TRP A 81 19.35 2.98 4.61
N THR A 82 19.39 4.03 5.42
CA THR A 82 20.02 4.01 6.75
C THR A 82 19.21 3.18 7.74
N GLY A 83 19.79 2.86 8.89
CA GLY A 83 19.07 2.20 9.99
C GLY A 83 17.79 2.97 10.40
N GLY A 84 17.90 4.29 10.54
CA GLY A 84 16.73 5.15 10.84
C GLY A 84 15.66 5.11 9.75
N ARG A 85 16.06 5.12 8.46
CA ARG A 85 15.10 5.02 7.36
C ARG A 85 14.37 3.66 7.35
N LYS A 86 15.09 2.57 7.59
CA LYS A 86 14.49 1.23 7.72
C LYS A 86 13.47 1.17 8.84
N GLN A 87 13.73 1.83 9.99
CA GLN A 87 12.76 1.93 11.08
C GLN A 87 11.51 2.73 10.68
N VAL A 88 11.65 3.84 9.93
CA VAL A 88 10.50 4.60 9.40
C VAL A 88 9.67 3.73 8.47
N LEU A 89 10.30 3.00 7.54
CA LEU A 89 9.61 2.09 6.62
C LEU A 89 8.82 1.01 7.36
N ARG A 90 9.41 0.42 8.39
CA ARG A 90 8.78 -0.60 9.23
C ARG A 90 7.64 -0.01 10.06
N ARG A 91 7.90 1.05 10.84
CA ARG A 91 6.94 1.66 11.74
C ARG A 91 5.69 2.16 10.99
N SER A 92 5.87 2.83 9.84
CA SER A 92 4.76 3.38 9.07
C SER A 92 3.78 2.32 8.59
N ARG A 93 4.26 1.10 8.29
CA ARG A 93 3.42 -0.01 7.84
C ARG A 93 2.78 -0.75 9.01
N LEU A 94 3.58 -1.16 9.98
CA LEU A 94 3.08 -1.99 11.07
C LEU A 94 2.12 -1.22 11.98
N ALA A 95 2.40 0.06 12.29
CA ALA A 95 1.49 0.87 13.11
C ALA A 95 0.16 1.12 12.39
N ALA A 96 0.20 1.56 11.12
CA ALA A 96 -1.03 1.82 10.36
C ALA A 96 -1.89 0.56 10.21
N THR A 97 -1.26 -0.58 9.86
CA THR A 97 -1.97 -1.84 9.68
C THR A 97 -2.50 -2.38 11.01
N GLY A 98 -1.72 -2.27 12.08
CA GLY A 98 -2.13 -2.70 13.43
C GLY A 98 -3.35 -1.93 13.94
N ASN A 99 -3.36 -0.60 13.78
CA ASN A 99 -4.51 0.24 14.17
C ASN A 99 -5.75 -0.05 13.33
N VAL A 100 -5.60 -0.30 12.02
CA VAL A 100 -6.70 -0.72 11.15
C VAL A 100 -7.25 -2.08 11.60
N ALA A 101 -6.38 -3.08 11.80
CA ALA A 101 -6.80 -4.40 12.23
C ALA A 101 -7.50 -4.37 13.59
N GLN A 102 -7.00 -3.58 14.54
CA GLN A 102 -7.63 -3.37 15.83
C GLN A 102 -9.02 -2.74 15.70
N ALA A 103 -9.16 -1.66 14.92
CA ALA A 103 -10.44 -1.00 14.72
C ALA A 103 -11.48 -1.92 14.07
N MET A 104 -11.06 -2.77 13.11
CA MET A 104 -11.93 -3.80 12.52
C MET A 104 -12.35 -4.84 13.56
N ALA A 105 -11.43 -5.25 14.43
CA ALA A 105 -11.73 -6.22 15.49
C ALA A 105 -12.74 -5.68 16.50
N GLU A 106 -12.63 -4.43 16.90
CA GLU A 106 -13.48 -3.77 17.90
C GLU A 106 -14.88 -3.43 17.35
N SER A 107 -14.97 -3.05 16.08
CA SER A 107 -16.24 -2.62 15.47
C SER A 107 -17.12 -3.76 14.97
N GLY A 108 -16.61 -4.98 14.82
CA GLY A 108 -17.32 -6.08 14.16
C GLY A 108 -17.58 -5.85 12.66
N ARG A 109 -17.09 -4.76 12.11
CA ARG A 109 -17.14 -4.35 10.70
C ARG A 109 -15.81 -3.64 10.36
N PRO A 110 -15.43 -3.54 9.11
CA PRO A 110 -15.90 -4.12 7.84
C PRO A 110 -15.61 -5.62 7.67
N ALA A 111 -16.28 -6.24 6.67
CA ALA A 111 -16.16 -7.67 6.38
C ALA A 111 -14.92 -8.04 5.54
N VAL A 112 -14.17 -7.07 4.99
CA VAL A 112 -12.99 -7.32 4.18
C VAL A 112 -11.89 -6.27 4.40
N LEU A 113 -10.67 -6.76 4.58
CA LEU A 113 -9.44 -5.96 4.55
C LEU A 113 -8.63 -6.33 3.31
N VAL A 114 -8.44 -5.38 2.39
CA VAL A 114 -7.44 -5.48 1.32
C VAL A 114 -6.20 -4.71 1.78
N ASN A 115 -5.14 -5.43 2.14
CA ASN A 115 -3.91 -4.85 2.64
C ASN A 115 -2.79 -4.92 1.60
N ALA A 116 -2.14 -3.81 1.31
CA ALA A 116 -0.94 -3.82 0.48
C ALA A 116 0.17 -4.64 1.15
N SER A 117 0.87 -5.40 0.34
CA SER A 117 2.14 -6.06 0.63
C SER A 117 3.07 -5.82 -0.57
N ALA A 118 4.17 -6.53 -0.68
CA ALA A 118 5.11 -6.34 -1.77
C ALA A 118 5.75 -7.67 -2.19
N VAL A 119 6.06 -7.81 -3.48
CA VAL A 119 6.86 -8.94 -4.01
C VAL A 119 8.25 -9.04 -3.38
N GLY A 120 8.71 -7.97 -2.72
CA GLY A 120 9.89 -8.03 -1.86
C GLY A 120 9.82 -9.07 -0.74
N TYR A 121 8.64 -9.60 -0.44
CA TYR A 121 8.41 -10.76 0.42
C TYR A 121 9.31 -11.95 0.07
N TYR A 122 9.50 -12.21 -1.22
CA TYR A 122 10.25 -13.38 -1.69
C TYR A 122 11.78 -13.20 -1.63
N GLY A 123 12.29 -11.95 -1.56
CA GLY A 123 13.72 -11.66 -1.67
C GLY A 123 14.28 -11.99 -3.06
N GLY A 124 15.61 -12.12 -3.14
CA GLY A 124 16.30 -12.51 -4.38
C GLY A 124 16.34 -14.02 -4.55
N ARG A 125 15.66 -14.56 -5.56
CA ARG A 125 15.51 -16.01 -5.82
C ARG A 125 16.01 -16.44 -7.21
N GLY A 126 16.77 -15.59 -7.92
CA GLY A 126 17.29 -15.90 -9.26
C GLY A 126 16.16 -16.22 -10.24
N ASP A 127 16.27 -17.35 -10.93
CA ASP A 127 15.33 -17.79 -11.99
C ASP A 127 14.20 -18.67 -11.45
N GLU A 128 14.07 -18.79 -10.12
CA GLU A 128 13.02 -19.62 -9.50
C GLU A 128 11.63 -19.04 -9.78
N ALA A 129 10.71 -19.89 -10.24
CA ALA A 129 9.31 -19.52 -10.37
C ALA A 129 8.65 -19.51 -8.98
N LEU A 130 8.08 -18.39 -8.60
CA LEU A 130 7.50 -18.17 -7.28
C LEU A 130 5.98 -17.99 -7.39
N ASP A 131 5.26 -18.74 -6.58
CA ASP A 131 3.82 -18.59 -6.38
C ASP A 131 3.54 -17.95 -4.99
N GLU A 132 2.27 -17.81 -4.64
CA GLU A 132 1.87 -17.21 -3.36
C GLU A 132 2.22 -18.06 -2.15
N LYS A 133 2.54 -19.37 -2.34
CA LYS A 133 2.91 -20.31 -1.27
C LYS A 133 4.41 -20.35 -1.03
N ALA A 134 5.21 -19.75 -1.92
CA ALA A 134 6.66 -19.73 -1.77
C ALA A 134 7.08 -19.02 -0.47
N GLU A 135 8.10 -19.59 0.17
CA GLU A 135 8.63 -19.10 1.44
C GLU A 135 9.22 -17.68 1.32
N PRO A 136 9.15 -16.88 2.40
CA PRO A 136 9.72 -15.54 2.41
C PRO A 136 11.25 -15.58 2.29
N GLY A 137 11.80 -14.53 1.70
CA GLY A 137 13.23 -14.28 1.70
C GLY A 137 13.77 -13.85 3.08
N GLN A 138 15.09 -13.62 3.15
CA GLN A 138 15.76 -13.31 4.41
C GLN A 138 16.29 -11.88 4.53
N ASP A 139 16.13 -11.08 3.48
CA ASP A 139 16.58 -9.69 3.47
C ASP A 139 15.63 -8.76 4.28
N PHE A 140 15.98 -7.48 4.33
CA PHE A 140 15.19 -6.50 5.08
C PHE A 140 13.77 -6.34 4.52
N LEU A 141 13.61 -6.33 3.19
CA LEU A 141 12.29 -6.15 2.58
C LEU A 141 11.40 -7.38 2.77
N ALA A 142 11.98 -8.56 2.66
CA ALA A 142 11.27 -9.80 2.89
C ALA A 142 10.75 -9.90 4.33
N ARG A 143 11.62 -9.61 5.32
CA ARG A 143 11.22 -9.57 6.73
C ARG A 143 10.16 -8.51 7.00
N LEU A 144 10.31 -7.33 6.41
CA LEU A 144 9.32 -6.26 6.54
C LEU A 144 7.96 -6.66 5.96
N ALA A 145 7.93 -7.27 4.77
CA ALA A 145 6.70 -7.72 4.15
C ALA A 145 6.03 -8.83 4.98
N LEU A 146 6.80 -9.79 5.47
CA LEU A 146 6.31 -10.86 6.35
C LEU A 146 5.66 -10.30 7.64
N GLU A 147 6.35 -9.39 8.34
CA GLU A 147 5.80 -8.75 9.54
C GLU A 147 4.53 -7.93 9.22
N TRP A 148 4.51 -7.27 8.07
CA TRP A 148 3.38 -6.49 7.62
C TRP A 148 2.15 -7.38 7.34
N GLU A 149 2.35 -8.48 6.61
CA GLU A 149 1.31 -9.48 6.33
C GLU A 149 0.77 -10.10 7.64
N HIS A 150 1.66 -10.53 8.54
CA HIS A 150 1.24 -11.05 9.86
C HIS A 150 0.45 -10.01 10.68
N THR A 151 0.77 -8.72 10.55
CA THR A 151 0.02 -7.66 11.23
C THR A 151 -1.38 -7.50 10.63
N ALA A 152 -1.53 -7.60 9.31
CA ALA A 152 -2.82 -7.53 8.65
C ALA A 152 -3.71 -8.74 8.97
N LEU A 153 -3.13 -9.94 9.04
CA LEU A 153 -3.83 -11.18 9.36
C LEU A 153 -4.45 -11.19 10.78
N LYS A 154 -4.02 -10.28 11.67
CA LYS A 154 -4.69 -10.11 12.97
C LYS A 154 -6.14 -9.63 12.87
N ALA A 155 -6.53 -9.08 11.72
CA ALA A 155 -7.92 -8.72 11.45
C ALA A 155 -8.78 -9.92 11.02
N GLU A 156 -8.15 -11.05 10.64
CA GLU A 156 -8.85 -12.22 10.11
C GLU A 156 -9.70 -12.90 11.17
N ARG A 157 -10.96 -13.17 10.84
CA ARG A 157 -11.94 -13.85 11.67
C ARG A 157 -12.94 -14.55 10.76
N GLU A 158 -13.88 -15.30 11.35
CA GLU A 158 -14.94 -16.00 10.60
C GLU A 158 -15.75 -15.04 9.70
N ASP A 159 -15.99 -13.83 10.18
CA ASP A 159 -16.76 -12.78 9.49
C ASP A 159 -15.90 -11.73 8.78
N VAL A 160 -14.57 -11.81 8.82
CA VAL A 160 -13.63 -10.87 8.22
C VAL A 160 -12.59 -11.58 7.35
N ARG A 161 -12.66 -11.32 6.06
CA ARG A 161 -11.66 -11.82 5.10
C ARG A 161 -10.50 -10.82 4.94
N VAL A 162 -9.27 -11.31 5.06
CA VAL A 162 -8.06 -10.54 4.76
C VAL A 162 -7.49 -10.95 3.42
N VAL A 163 -7.21 -9.96 2.56
CA VAL A 163 -6.57 -10.12 1.25
C VAL A 163 -5.24 -9.37 1.27
N LEU A 164 -4.15 -10.10 1.03
CA LEU A 164 -2.80 -9.56 1.00
C LEU A 164 -2.34 -9.40 -0.46
N LEU A 165 -2.04 -8.17 -0.88
CA LEU A 165 -1.61 -7.88 -2.25
C LEU A 165 -0.08 -7.72 -2.31
N ARG A 166 0.66 -8.73 -2.73
CA ARG A 166 2.11 -8.67 -2.97
C ARG A 166 2.38 -7.92 -4.28
N ILE A 167 2.38 -6.59 -4.20
CA ILE A 167 2.45 -5.69 -5.34
C ILE A 167 3.89 -5.60 -5.84
N GLY A 168 4.08 -5.73 -7.17
CA GLY A 168 5.34 -5.45 -7.85
C GLY A 168 5.63 -3.95 -7.97
N VAL A 169 6.67 -3.57 -8.70
CA VAL A 169 6.98 -2.16 -8.98
C VAL A 169 5.86 -1.55 -9.81
N VAL A 170 5.15 -0.59 -9.23
CA VAL A 170 4.03 0.09 -9.90
C VAL A 170 4.56 1.12 -10.88
N LEU A 171 4.20 0.95 -12.16
CA LEU A 171 4.56 1.87 -13.23
C LEU A 171 3.40 2.82 -13.51
N ALA A 172 3.64 4.14 -13.38
CA ALA A 172 2.72 5.20 -13.74
C ALA A 172 3.50 6.42 -14.24
N ARG A 173 2.89 7.22 -15.12
CA ARG A 173 3.54 8.42 -15.69
C ARG A 173 3.63 9.56 -14.69
N ASP A 174 2.68 9.67 -13.78
CA ASP A 174 2.47 10.75 -12.82
C ASP A 174 3.12 10.50 -11.45
N GLY A 175 3.97 9.48 -11.34
CA GLY A 175 4.70 9.20 -10.10
C GLY A 175 5.26 7.79 -9.98
N GLY A 176 5.77 7.47 -8.80
CA GLY A 176 6.36 6.17 -8.51
C GLY A 176 7.71 5.95 -9.16
N ALA A 177 7.99 4.70 -9.53
CA ALA A 177 9.31 4.30 -10.01
C ALA A 177 9.61 4.75 -11.45
N LEU A 178 8.60 4.80 -12.33
CA LEU A 178 8.82 5.03 -13.76
C LEU A 178 9.49 6.37 -14.09
N PRO A 179 9.06 7.53 -13.55
CA PRO A 179 9.73 8.80 -13.78
C PRO A 179 11.21 8.78 -13.36
N GLU A 180 11.54 8.17 -12.24
CA GLU A 180 12.91 8.05 -11.74
C GLU A 180 13.75 7.11 -12.61
N MET A 181 13.19 6.02 -13.08
CA MET A 181 13.87 5.09 -14.01
C MET A 181 14.17 5.74 -15.37
N ILE A 182 13.28 6.60 -15.87
CA ILE A 182 13.45 7.27 -17.18
C ILE A 182 14.43 8.44 -17.09
N ARG A 183 14.58 9.08 -15.94
CA ARG A 183 15.38 10.29 -15.76
C ARG A 183 16.82 10.18 -16.29
N PRO A 184 17.62 9.13 -16.01
CA PRO A 184 18.96 8.98 -16.59
C PRO A 184 18.95 8.89 -18.12
N PHE A 185 17.94 8.23 -18.70
CA PHE A 185 17.84 8.10 -20.15
C PHE A 185 17.59 9.42 -20.86
N ARG A 186 16.81 10.33 -20.23
CA ARG A 186 16.53 11.67 -20.79
C ARG A 186 17.77 12.54 -20.93
N VAL A 187 18.81 12.26 -20.16
CA VAL A 187 20.09 13.00 -20.19
C VAL A 187 21.22 12.19 -20.85
N GLY A 188 20.88 11.12 -21.56
CA GLY A 188 21.85 10.29 -22.27
C GLY A 188 22.73 9.38 -21.39
N LEU A 189 22.41 9.27 -20.10
CA LEU A 189 23.15 8.45 -19.11
C LEU A 189 22.46 7.12 -18.78
N GLY A 190 21.50 6.70 -19.61
CA GLY A 190 20.81 5.44 -19.44
C GLY A 190 21.70 4.23 -19.71
N GLY A 191 21.54 3.18 -18.93
CA GLY A 191 22.28 1.93 -19.09
C GLY A 191 21.75 0.82 -18.21
N PRO A 192 22.30 -0.40 -18.31
CA PRO A 192 21.92 -1.50 -17.46
C PRO A 192 22.30 -1.24 -15.99
N LEU A 193 21.40 -1.59 -15.07
CA LEU A 193 21.70 -1.57 -13.63
C LEU A 193 22.34 -2.89 -13.25
N GLY A 194 23.50 -2.84 -12.59
CA GLY A 194 24.23 -4.04 -12.20
C GLY A 194 24.57 -4.94 -13.41
N SER A 195 24.20 -6.23 -13.34
CA SER A 195 24.39 -7.17 -14.45
C SER A 195 23.37 -7.01 -15.57
N GLY A 196 22.30 -6.25 -15.38
CA GLY A 196 21.16 -6.15 -16.30
C GLY A 196 20.30 -7.40 -16.40
N ARG A 197 20.60 -8.47 -15.65
CA ARG A 197 19.94 -9.79 -15.72
C ARG A 197 18.94 -10.03 -14.58
N GLN A 198 18.81 -9.12 -13.64
CA GLN A 198 17.87 -9.22 -12.52
C GLN A 198 16.43 -9.10 -13.02
N TYR A 199 15.55 -9.91 -12.45
CA TYR A 199 14.11 -9.77 -12.65
C TYR A 199 13.57 -8.52 -11.94
N LEU A 200 12.69 -7.80 -12.60
CA LEU A 200 11.97 -6.66 -12.06
C LEU A 200 10.46 -6.93 -12.19
N PRO A 201 9.83 -7.51 -11.17
CA PRO A 201 8.38 -7.69 -11.16
C PRO A 201 7.70 -6.33 -11.19
N ARG A 202 6.84 -6.10 -12.19
CA ARG A 202 6.19 -4.81 -12.41
C ARG A 202 4.74 -4.96 -12.81
N ILE A 203 3.94 -3.95 -12.49
CA ILE A 203 2.55 -3.85 -12.90
C ILE A 203 2.25 -2.41 -13.31
N HIS A 204 1.46 -2.20 -14.36
CA HIS A 204 0.95 -0.86 -14.68
C HIS A 204 -0.13 -0.48 -13.67
N VAL A 205 -0.17 0.81 -13.26
CA VAL A 205 -1.10 1.27 -12.23
C VAL A 205 -2.57 1.00 -12.60
N THR A 206 -2.93 1.12 -13.86
CA THR A 206 -4.28 0.82 -14.35
C THR A 206 -4.67 -0.64 -14.13
N ASP A 207 -3.73 -1.58 -14.34
CA ASP A 207 -4.01 -3.01 -14.14
C ASP A 207 -4.06 -3.38 -12.65
N LEU A 208 -3.28 -2.68 -11.84
CA LEU A 208 -3.32 -2.87 -10.38
C LEU A 208 -4.66 -2.46 -9.75
N VAL A 209 -5.28 -1.38 -10.25
CA VAL A 209 -6.52 -0.84 -9.64
C VAL A 209 -7.81 -1.43 -10.21
N ARG A 210 -7.74 -2.20 -11.28
CA ARG A 210 -8.89 -2.93 -11.90
C ARG A 210 -9.28 -4.17 -11.12
#